data_bf3463b3528a4d40e5b00a524e904151
#
_entry.id   bf3463b3528a4d40e5b00a524e904151
#
_cell.length_a   1.000
_cell.length_b   1.000
_cell.length_c   1.000
_cell.angle_alpha   90.00
_cell.angle_beta   90.00
_cell.angle_gamma   90.00
#
_symmetry.space_group_name_H-M   'P 1'
#
loop_
_entity.id
_entity.type
_entity.pdbx_description
1 polymer ?
#
loop_
_entity_poly.entity_id
_entity_poly.type
_entity_poly.pdbx_seq_one_letter_code
_entity_poly.pdbx_strand_id
1 'polypeptide(L)'
;MTGVEWDFEYFNPKGSRTLVGAYAADAVPFAFTQSSSGSWLTTLRGRIGLAQNNWLLYLTGGVAAAQMSFNSTFLDQETSPPRFSGGLASTVWVSQTRYGAVGGAGFEYGFTPNWSVRAEYLYLVIDRVSTTTTAVPTNGGNPGTCISFCSIFGYNARFAESIARVGVNYRFGY
;
A
#
# COMPACT_ATOMS: atom_id res chain seq x y z
N MET A 1 32.35 5.82 3.59
CA MET A 1 31.49 7.00 3.82
C MET A 1 30.21 6.55 4.53
N THR A 2 29.76 7.32 5.52
CA THR A 2 28.48 7.07 6.23
C THR A 2 27.64 8.33 6.21
N GLY A 3 26.32 8.18 6.26
CA GLY A 3 25.40 9.32 6.25
C GLY A 3 24.01 8.94 6.75
N VAL A 4 23.20 9.97 7.00
CA VAL A 4 21.78 9.84 7.31
C VAL A 4 20.99 10.63 6.28
N GLU A 5 19.90 10.08 5.81
CA GLU A 5 19.00 10.68 4.83
C GLU A 5 17.58 10.70 5.39
N TRP A 6 16.91 11.81 5.16
CA TRP A 6 15.49 11.95 5.42
C TRP A 6 14.81 12.40 4.13
N ASP A 7 13.76 11.68 3.74
CA ASP A 7 12.97 11.99 2.55
C ASP A 7 11.51 12.15 2.93
N PHE A 8 10.85 13.07 2.25
CA PHE A 8 9.40 13.20 2.23
C PHE A 8 8.94 13.37 0.78
N GLU A 9 7.99 12.55 0.36
CA GLU A 9 7.52 12.57 -1.02
C GLU A 9 6.01 12.33 -1.12
N TYR A 10 5.42 12.85 -2.18
CA TYR A 10 4.08 12.47 -2.59
C TYR A 10 4.12 11.04 -3.15
N PHE A 11 3.40 10.15 -2.52
CA PHE A 11 3.41 8.73 -2.82
C PHE A 11 1.97 8.29 -3.12
N ASN A 12 1.67 8.01 -4.38
CA ASN A 12 0.31 7.66 -4.80
C ASN A 12 0.27 6.31 -5.55
N PRO A 13 0.69 5.20 -4.92
CA PRO A 13 0.45 3.89 -5.48
C PRO A 13 -1.05 3.64 -5.52
N LYS A 14 -1.53 3.10 -6.62
CA LYS A 14 -2.93 2.70 -6.78
C LYS A 14 -2.98 1.27 -7.22
N GLY A 15 -3.78 0.48 -6.52
CA GLY A 15 -4.06 -0.90 -6.87
C GLY A 15 -5.55 -1.18 -6.73
N SER A 16 -6.12 -1.90 -7.67
CA SER A 16 -7.49 -2.40 -7.56
C SER A 16 -7.54 -3.82 -8.12
N ARG A 17 -8.28 -4.67 -7.44
CA ARG A 17 -8.54 -6.04 -7.86
C ARG A 17 -9.99 -6.40 -7.56
N THR A 18 -10.67 -6.95 -8.55
CA THR A 18 -12.00 -7.54 -8.40
C THR A 18 -11.90 -9.04 -8.61
N LEU A 19 -12.45 -9.80 -7.67
CA LEU A 19 -12.67 -11.23 -7.77
C LEU A 19 -14.17 -11.44 -7.93
N VAL A 20 -14.55 -12.21 -8.93
CA VAL A 20 -15.94 -12.64 -9.15
C VAL A 20 -15.97 -14.15 -9.00
N GLY A 21 -16.95 -14.64 -8.28
CA GLY A 21 -17.15 -16.07 -8.04
C GLY A 21 -18.62 -16.37 -7.87
N ALA A 22 -18.92 -17.64 -7.66
CA ALA A 22 -20.26 -18.12 -7.29
C ALA A 22 -20.13 -19.12 -6.13
N TYR A 23 -21.12 -19.16 -5.28
CA TYR A 23 -21.19 -20.15 -4.22
C TYR A 23 -21.42 -21.54 -4.82
N ALA A 24 -20.70 -22.54 -4.29
CA ALA A 24 -20.76 -23.90 -4.82
C ALA A 24 -22.11 -24.60 -4.60
N ALA A 25 -22.89 -24.12 -3.62
CA ALA A 25 -24.15 -24.75 -3.22
C ALA A 25 -25.33 -24.39 -4.12
N ASP A 26 -25.38 -23.16 -4.63
CA ASP A 26 -26.55 -22.58 -5.30
C ASP A 26 -26.19 -21.72 -6.52
N ALA A 27 -24.88 -21.67 -6.88
CA ALA A 27 -24.37 -20.89 -7.99
C ALA A 27 -24.67 -19.39 -7.96
N VAL A 28 -25.01 -18.85 -6.77
CA VAL A 28 -25.24 -17.41 -6.59
C VAL A 28 -23.94 -16.64 -6.80
N PRO A 29 -23.91 -15.62 -7.68
CA PRO A 29 -22.73 -14.86 -7.95
C PRO A 29 -22.40 -13.89 -6.81
N PHE A 30 -21.11 -13.71 -6.54
CA PHE A 30 -20.58 -12.69 -5.64
C PHE A 30 -19.43 -11.92 -6.29
N ALA A 31 -19.26 -10.69 -5.90
CA ALA A 31 -18.14 -9.86 -6.30
C ALA A 31 -17.41 -9.29 -5.07
N PHE A 32 -16.10 -9.36 -5.10
CA PHE A 32 -15.23 -8.85 -4.07
C PHE A 32 -14.23 -7.89 -4.68
N THR A 33 -14.37 -6.61 -4.41
CA THR A 33 -13.49 -5.57 -4.94
C THR A 33 -12.64 -4.99 -3.82
N GLN A 34 -11.34 -4.97 -4.03
CA GLN A 34 -10.38 -4.33 -3.15
C GLN A 34 -9.64 -3.24 -3.90
N SER A 35 -9.49 -2.08 -3.29
CA SER A 35 -8.64 -1.01 -3.80
C SER A 35 -7.76 -0.44 -2.69
N SER A 36 -6.56 -0.04 -3.07
CA SER A 36 -5.59 0.59 -2.19
C SER A 36 -4.99 1.82 -2.84
N SER A 37 -4.69 2.82 -2.04
CA SER A 37 -3.99 4.02 -2.48
C SER A 37 -3.12 4.56 -1.36
N GLY A 38 -2.07 5.31 -1.72
CA GLY A 38 -1.25 6.08 -0.80
C GLY A 38 -1.39 7.58 -1.05
N SER A 39 -0.88 8.41 -0.16
CA SER A 39 -0.85 9.85 -0.35
C SER A 39 0.50 10.48 -0.08
N TRP A 40 1.21 10.04 0.94
CA TRP A 40 2.57 10.48 1.24
C TRP A 40 3.41 9.34 1.82
N LEU A 41 4.71 9.45 1.63
CA LEU A 41 5.71 8.56 2.19
C LEU A 41 6.84 9.42 2.79
N THR A 42 7.28 9.08 3.98
CA THR A 42 8.50 9.62 4.57
C THR A 42 9.41 8.48 5.00
N THR A 43 10.71 8.67 4.82
CA THR A 43 11.72 7.68 5.22
C THR A 43 12.84 8.34 5.99
N LEU A 44 13.35 7.65 7.02
CA LEU A 44 14.59 8.00 7.72
C LEU A 44 15.54 6.82 7.59
N ARG A 45 16.67 7.04 6.92
CA ARG A 45 17.60 6.00 6.49
C ARG A 45 19.04 6.30 6.87
N GLY A 46 19.76 5.29 7.33
CA GLY A 46 21.20 5.30 7.37
C GLY A 46 21.78 4.83 6.03
N ARG A 47 22.92 5.36 5.62
CA ARG A 47 23.66 4.87 4.46
C ARG A 47 25.12 4.60 4.79
N ILE A 48 25.66 3.57 4.16
CA ILE A 48 27.08 3.21 4.21
C ILE A 48 27.57 2.88 2.81
N GLY A 49 28.71 3.39 2.40
CA GLY A 49 29.20 3.19 1.05
C GLY A 49 30.69 3.37 0.88
N LEU A 50 31.15 2.91 -0.28
CA LEU A 50 32.50 3.02 -0.77
C LEU A 50 32.58 4.17 -1.77
N ALA A 51 33.40 5.16 -1.45
CA ALA A 51 33.69 6.27 -2.34
C ALA A 51 35.08 6.10 -2.96
N GLN A 52 35.16 6.25 -4.27
CA GLN A 52 36.44 6.20 -5.00
C GLN A 52 36.39 7.20 -6.14
N ASN A 53 37.35 8.12 -6.14
CA ASN A 53 37.42 9.21 -7.12
C ASN A 53 36.09 9.99 -7.20
N ASN A 54 35.36 9.84 -8.30
CA ASN A 54 34.16 10.59 -8.62
C ASN A 54 32.89 9.77 -8.40
N TRP A 55 32.98 8.54 -7.89
CA TRP A 55 31.79 7.69 -7.70
C TRP A 55 31.66 7.18 -6.26
N LEU A 56 30.44 6.93 -5.87
CA LEU A 56 30.03 6.38 -4.59
C LEU A 56 29.02 5.27 -4.84
N LEU A 57 29.34 4.08 -4.36
CA LEU A 57 28.38 2.96 -4.27
C LEU A 57 27.98 2.80 -2.80
N TYR A 58 26.67 2.72 -2.51
CA TYR A 58 26.20 2.65 -1.14
C TYR A 58 25.01 1.72 -0.96
N LEU A 59 24.86 1.21 0.26
CA LEU A 59 23.67 0.57 0.77
C LEU A 59 22.96 1.53 1.71
N THR A 60 21.65 1.45 1.74
CA THR A 60 20.81 2.26 2.62
C THR A 60 19.75 1.42 3.27
N GLY A 61 19.35 1.79 4.49
CA GLY A 61 18.30 1.09 5.21
C GLY A 61 17.78 1.92 6.38
N GLY A 62 16.52 1.72 6.70
CA GLY A 62 15.88 2.50 7.75
C GLY A 62 14.40 2.21 7.92
N VAL A 63 13.72 3.20 8.47
CA VAL A 63 12.29 3.16 8.76
C VAL A 63 11.51 4.04 7.79
N ALA A 64 10.26 3.67 7.56
CA ALA A 64 9.34 4.40 6.71
C ALA A 64 8.01 4.62 7.42
N ALA A 65 7.32 5.70 7.08
CA ALA A 65 5.93 5.92 7.43
C ALA A 65 5.17 6.41 6.19
N ALA A 66 4.00 5.84 5.95
CA ALA A 66 3.17 6.18 4.79
C ALA A 66 1.69 6.26 5.19
N GLN A 67 0.97 7.17 4.55
CA GLN A 67 -0.48 7.20 4.64
C GLN A 67 -1.06 6.26 3.59
N MET A 68 -1.74 5.22 4.05
CA MET A 68 -2.36 4.20 3.22
C MET A 68 -3.86 4.20 3.41
N SER A 69 -4.58 4.17 2.30
CA SER A 69 -6.03 4.02 2.26
C SER A 69 -6.39 2.69 1.62
N PHE A 70 -7.27 1.97 2.26
CA PHE A 70 -7.77 0.68 1.81
C PHE A 70 -9.29 0.72 1.75
N ASN A 71 -9.84 0.32 0.63
CA ASN A 71 -11.27 0.16 0.44
C ASN A 71 -11.56 -1.28 0.00
N SER A 72 -12.53 -1.90 0.62
CA SER A 72 -12.98 -3.23 0.26
C SER A 72 -14.51 -3.27 0.22
N THR A 73 -15.05 -3.74 -0.90
CA THR A 73 -16.48 -3.90 -1.11
C THR A 73 -16.77 -5.36 -1.46
N PHE A 74 -17.69 -5.95 -0.72
CA PHE A 74 -18.26 -7.26 -0.99
C PHE A 74 -19.73 -7.09 -1.36
N LEU A 75 -20.15 -7.73 -2.43
CA LEU A 75 -21.54 -7.80 -2.87
C LEU A 75 -21.85 -9.24 -3.27
N ASP A 76 -22.94 -9.77 -2.80
CA ASP A 76 -23.54 -10.94 -3.39
C ASP A 76 -24.96 -10.66 -3.88
N GLN A 77 -25.47 -11.51 -4.76
CA GLN A 77 -26.78 -11.35 -5.39
C GLN A 77 -27.76 -12.45 -4.92
N GLU A 78 -27.63 -12.93 -3.70
CA GLU A 78 -28.53 -13.93 -3.19
C GLU A 78 -29.96 -13.37 -3.08
N THR A 79 -30.84 -13.88 -3.93
CA THR A 79 -32.26 -13.50 -3.98
C THR A 79 -33.19 -14.64 -3.56
N SER A 80 -32.66 -15.79 -3.10
CA SER A 80 -33.44 -16.97 -2.80
C SER A 80 -34.28 -16.82 -1.52
N PRO A 81 -35.62 -16.79 -1.61
CA PRO A 81 -36.48 -16.88 -0.43
C PRO A 81 -36.30 -18.23 0.31
N PRO A 82 -36.38 -18.27 1.65
CA PRO A 82 -36.93 -17.24 2.56
C PRO A 82 -35.85 -16.33 3.20
N ARG A 83 -34.62 -16.34 2.74
CA ARG A 83 -33.53 -15.76 3.52
C ARG A 83 -33.29 -14.27 3.27
N PHE A 84 -33.27 -13.82 2.02
CA PHE A 84 -32.97 -12.42 1.71
C PHE A 84 -33.66 -11.94 0.43
N SER A 85 -34.11 -10.69 0.42
CA SER A 85 -34.60 -10.02 -0.79
C SER A 85 -33.60 -8.97 -1.26
N GLY A 86 -32.33 -9.36 -1.50
CA GLY A 86 -31.38 -8.37 -1.99
C GLY A 86 -29.90 -8.67 -1.78
N GLY A 87 -29.56 -9.88 -1.30
CA GLY A 87 -28.16 -10.27 -1.08
C GLY A 87 -27.49 -9.64 0.15
N LEU A 88 -26.20 -9.85 0.28
CA LEU A 88 -25.36 -9.30 1.34
C LEU A 88 -24.41 -8.24 0.76
N ALA A 89 -24.26 -7.13 1.46
CA ALA A 89 -23.28 -6.10 1.11
C ALA A 89 -22.39 -5.74 2.31
N SER A 90 -21.16 -5.49 2.04
CA SER A 90 -20.19 -4.96 3.00
C SER A 90 -19.26 -3.98 2.32
N THR A 91 -19.08 -2.82 2.92
CA THR A 91 -18.06 -1.86 2.48
C THR A 91 -17.23 -1.44 3.67
N VAL A 92 -15.91 -1.54 3.52
CA VAL A 92 -14.93 -1.08 4.51
C VAL A 92 -14.03 -0.06 3.86
N TRP A 93 -13.88 1.06 4.54
CA TRP A 93 -12.89 2.07 4.19
C TRP A 93 -12.02 2.35 5.41
N VAL A 94 -10.70 2.20 5.24
CA VAL A 94 -9.71 2.43 6.28
C VAL A 94 -8.63 3.34 5.70
N SER A 95 -8.35 4.45 6.37
CA SER A 95 -7.24 5.32 6.04
C SER A 95 -6.40 5.55 7.29
N GLN A 96 -5.15 5.11 7.26
CA GLN A 96 -4.27 5.12 8.43
C GLN A 96 -2.82 5.35 8.02
N THR A 97 -2.07 6.04 8.90
CA THR A 97 -0.61 6.04 8.82
C THR A 97 -0.07 4.68 9.24
N ARG A 98 0.78 4.11 8.42
CA ARG A 98 1.44 2.83 8.67
C ARG A 98 2.96 3.01 8.64
N TYR A 99 3.60 2.22 9.46
CA TYR A 99 5.06 2.19 9.56
C TYR A 99 5.60 0.97 8.83
N GLY A 100 6.88 1.03 8.49
CA GLY A 100 7.52 -0.06 7.78
C GLY A 100 9.03 0.08 7.76
N ALA A 101 9.66 -0.82 7.02
CA ALA A 101 11.09 -0.81 6.77
C ALA A 101 11.38 -0.50 5.31
N VAL A 102 12.50 0.15 5.08
CA VAL A 102 13.00 0.44 3.73
C VAL A 102 14.47 0.04 3.67
N GLY A 103 14.86 -0.58 2.57
CA GLY A 103 16.25 -0.93 2.29
C GLY A 103 16.55 -0.82 0.81
N GLY A 104 17.80 -0.59 0.47
CA GLY A 104 18.17 -0.44 -0.92
C GLY A 104 19.63 -0.22 -1.17
N ALA A 105 19.94 0.10 -2.43
CA ALA A 105 21.27 0.42 -2.89
C ALA A 105 21.23 1.58 -3.87
N GLY A 106 22.31 2.33 -3.92
CA GLY A 106 22.44 3.45 -4.83
C GLY A 106 23.85 3.66 -5.33
N PHE A 107 23.92 4.35 -6.44
CA PHE A 107 25.13 4.77 -7.09
C PHE A 107 25.07 6.27 -7.35
N GLU A 108 26.14 6.98 -7.02
CA GLU A 108 26.28 8.42 -7.27
C GLU A 108 27.57 8.69 -8.03
N TYR A 109 27.49 9.55 -9.04
CA TYR A 109 28.63 9.95 -9.86
C TYR A 109 28.75 11.48 -9.92
N GLY A 110 29.87 12.00 -9.44
CA GLY A 110 30.20 13.41 -9.50
C GLY A 110 30.83 13.73 -10.85
N PHE A 111 30.14 14.50 -11.68
CA PHE A 111 30.68 14.94 -12.98
C PHE A 111 31.34 16.32 -12.93
N THR A 112 31.12 17.09 -11.86
CA THR A 112 31.86 18.29 -11.50
C THR A 112 32.12 18.32 -9.98
N PRO A 113 32.97 19.23 -9.46
CA PRO A 113 33.17 19.35 -8.01
C PRO A 113 31.88 19.57 -7.19
N ASN A 114 30.87 20.19 -7.80
CA ASN A 114 29.65 20.59 -7.13
C ASN A 114 28.41 19.80 -7.56
N TRP A 115 28.45 19.09 -8.68
CA TRP A 115 27.30 18.39 -9.22
C TRP A 115 27.52 16.88 -9.28
N SER A 116 26.52 16.13 -8.85
CA SER A 116 26.47 14.67 -9.02
C SER A 116 25.11 14.21 -9.51
N VAL A 117 25.10 13.08 -10.20
CA VAL A 117 23.89 12.33 -10.54
C VAL A 117 23.81 11.10 -9.66
N ARG A 118 22.61 10.80 -9.16
CA ARG A 118 22.33 9.65 -8.30
C ARG A 118 21.27 8.76 -8.94
N ALA A 119 21.50 7.46 -8.88
CA ALA A 119 20.51 6.43 -9.15
C ALA A 119 20.36 5.56 -7.91
N GLU A 120 19.14 5.30 -7.48
CA GLU A 120 18.83 4.55 -6.26
C GLU A 120 17.66 3.59 -6.49
N TYR A 121 17.78 2.39 -5.95
CA TYR A 121 16.71 1.42 -5.88
C TYR A 121 16.40 1.13 -4.41
N LEU A 122 15.12 1.28 -4.04
CA LEU A 122 14.61 1.04 -2.71
C LEU A 122 13.54 -0.06 -2.75
N TYR A 123 13.56 -0.91 -1.76
CA TYR A 123 12.50 -1.85 -1.46
C TYR A 123 11.84 -1.46 -0.14
N LEU A 124 10.56 -1.15 -0.20
CA LEU A 124 9.73 -0.70 0.90
C LEU A 124 8.79 -1.82 1.31
N VAL A 125 8.72 -2.12 2.61
CA VAL A 125 7.74 -3.04 3.20
C VAL A 125 6.99 -2.29 4.29
N ILE A 126 5.69 -2.15 4.12
CA ILE A 126 4.80 -1.52 5.11
C ILE A 126 4.08 -2.61 5.91
N ASP A 127 3.88 -2.36 7.19
CA ASP A 127 3.17 -3.25 8.10
C ASP A 127 1.76 -3.58 7.60
N ARG A 128 1.33 -4.79 7.94
CA ARG A 128 0.04 -5.34 7.54
C ARG A 128 -1.11 -4.47 8.04
N VAL A 129 -2.02 -4.15 7.12
CA VAL A 129 -3.34 -3.62 7.46
C VAL A 129 -4.27 -4.79 7.71
N SER A 130 -4.86 -4.85 8.90
CA SER A 130 -5.86 -5.83 9.26
C SER A 130 -7.11 -5.10 9.74
N THR A 131 -8.26 -5.47 9.19
CA THR A 131 -9.55 -4.93 9.62
C THR A 131 -10.64 -5.98 9.47
N THR A 132 -11.71 -5.85 10.23
CA THR A 132 -12.88 -6.70 10.16
C THR A 132 -14.12 -5.87 9.85
N THR A 133 -15.05 -6.45 9.14
CA THR A 133 -16.36 -5.85 8.89
C THR A 133 -17.44 -6.91 8.89
N THR A 134 -18.68 -6.47 9.06
CA THR A 134 -19.85 -7.32 9.00
C THR A 134 -20.61 -7.04 7.70
N ALA A 135 -20.84 -8.07 6.91
CA ALA A 135 -21.77 -7.98 5.79
C ALA A 135 -23.19 -8.09 6.31
N VAL A 136 -24.02 -7.18 5.87
CA VAL A 136 -25.43 -7.07 6.27
C VAL A 136 -26.34 -7.29 5.06
N PRO A 137 -27.58 -7.81 5.25
CA PRO A 137 -28.54 -7.96 4.17
C PRO A 137 -28.87 -6.62 3.51
N THR A 138 -28.98 -6.62 2.19
CA THR A 138 -29.45 -5.47 1.42
C THR A 138 -30.94 -5.62 1.13
N ASN A 139 -31.75 -4.76 1.70
CA ASN A 139 -33.18 -4.69 1.39
C ASN A 139 -33.40 -3.74 0.21
N GLY A 140 -33.46 -4.30 -1.01
CA GLY A 140 -33.69 -3.49 -2.21
C GLY A 140 -32.54 -2.53 -2.55
N GLY A 141 -31.31 -2.89 -2.22
CA GLY A 141 -30.10 -2.11 -2.51
C GLY A 141 -29.57 -1.24 -1.36
N ASN A 142 -30.26 -1.15 -0.26
CA ASN A 142 -29.78 -0.44 0.94
C ASN A 142 -29.27 -1.44 1.98
N PRO A 143 -28.10 -1.19 2.62
CA PRO A 143 -27.62 -2.00 3.72
C PRO A 143 -28.62 -1.96 4.88
N GLY A 144 -29.05 -3.13 5.33
CA GLY A 144 -29.94 -3.28 6.47
C GLY A 144 -29.18 -3.36 7.80
N THR A 145 -29.95 -3.53 8.88
CA THR A 145 -29.38 -3.83 10.20
C THR A 145 -29.18 -5.33 10.35
N CYS A 146 -28.08 -5.73 10.96
CA CYS A 146 -27.82 -7.13 11.26
C CYS A 146 -28.79 -7.66 12.31
N ILE A 147 -29.86 -8.37 11.90
CA ILE A 147 -30.84 -8.92 12.81
C ILE A 147 -30.69 -10.44 12.98
N SER A 148 -30.29 -11.19 11.96
CA SER A 148 -30.26 -12.65 12.04
C SER A 148 -29.21 -13.37 11.20
N PHE A 149 -28.74 -12.81 10.09
CA PHE A 149 -27.79 -13.46 9.19
C PHE A 149 -26.74 -12.43 8.75
N CYS A 150 -25.59 -12.46 9.40
CA CYS A 150 -24.48 -11.57 9.10
C CYS A 150 -23.22 -12.39 9.03
N SER A 151 -22.39 -12.08 8.05
CA SER A 151 -21.08 -12.68 7.91
C SER A 151 -20.01 -11.69 8.31
N ILE A 152 -19.09 -12.11 9.16
CA ILE A 152 -17.93 -11.30 9.56
C ILE A 152 -16.80 -11.62 8.60
N PHE A 153 -16.28 -10.60 7.94
CA PHE A 153 -15.14 -10.71 7.04
C PHE A 153 -13.91 -10.05 7.66
N GLY A 154 -12.80 -10.79 7.67
CA GLY A 154 -11.49 -10.29 8.04
C GLY A 154 -10.69 -9.93 6.78
N TYR A 155 -10.16 -8.72 6.71
CA TYR A 155 -9.33 -8.24 5.61
C TYR A 155 -7.91 -8.05 6.07
N ASN A 156 -6.98 -8.58 5.28
CA ASN A 156 -5.55 -8.44 5.50
C ASN A 156 -4.86 -7.98 4.22
N ALA A 157 -4.17 -6.86 4.27
CA ALA A 157 -3.36 -6.38 3.17
C ALA A 157 -1.92 -6.14 3.61
N ARG A 158 -0.95 -6.55 2.78
CA ARG A 158 0.47 -6.20 2.89
C ARG A 158 0.82 -5.30 1.72
N PHE A 159 1.64 -4.30 2.01
CA PHE A 159 2.20 -3.44 0.99
C PHE A 159 3.70 -3.66 0.92
N ALA A 160 4.17 -3.99 -0.28
CA ALA A 160 5.58 -4.03 -0.62
C ALA A 160 5.75 -3.34 -1.96
N GLU A 161 6.68 -2.41 -2.04
CA GLU A 161 6.87 -1.55 -3.21
C GLU A 161 8.33 -1.48 -3.59
N SER A 162 8.60 -1.48 -4.89
CA SER A 162 9.92 -1.25 -5.46
C SER A 162 9.96 0.14 -6.07
N ILE A 163 10.88 0.97 -5.59
CA ILE A 163 11.01 2.37 -5.99
C ILE A 163 12.36 2.55 -6.65
N ALA A 164 12.37 2.95 -7.92
CA ALA A 164 13.56 3.38 -8.62
C ALA A 164 13.55 4.91 -8.71
N ARG A 165 14.66 5.54 -8.33
CA ARG A 165 14.83 6.99 -8.32
C ARG A 165 16.08 7.38 -9.11
N VAL A 166 16.00 8.53 -9.79
CA VAL A 166 17.13 9.23 -10.37
C VAL A 166 17.06 10.68 -9.90
N GLY A 167 18.18 11.22 -9.49
CA GLY A 167 18.27 12.58 -8.99
C GLY A 167 19.58 13.26 -9.34
N VAL A 168 19.58 14.56 -9.26
CA VAL A 168 20.77 15.40 -9.39
C VAL A 168 20.98 16.10 -8.05
N ASN A 169 22.21 16.03 -7.54
CA ASN A 169 22.57 16.71 -6.30
C ASN A 169 23.54 17.86 -6.61
N TYR A 170 23.35 18.95 -5.88
CA TYR A 170 24.29 20.06 -5.87
C TYR A 170 24.89 20.21 -4.47
N ARG A 171 26.22 20.22 -4.42
CA ARG A 171 26.98 20.42 -3.18
C ARG A 171 27.32 21.88 -3.03
N PHE A 172 26.76 22.51 -2.02
CA PHE A 172 27.20 23.82 -1.55
C PHE A 172 28.45 23.61 -0.70
N GLY A 173 29.57 24.13 -1.14
CA GLY A 173 30.82 23.99 -0.39
C GLY A 173 31.83 25.07 -0.81
N TYR A 174 32.55 25.55 0.18
CA TYR A 174 33.72 26.39 0.00
C TYR A 174 34.92 25.51 -0.30
#